data_32ad76491e72e290d27de9a1a95e0539
#
_entry.id   32ad76491e72e290d27de9a1a95e0539
#
_cell.length_a   1.000
_cell.length_b   1.000
_cell.length_c   1.000
_cell.angle_alpha   90.00
_cell.angle_beta   90.00
_cell.angle_gamma   90.00
#
_symmetry.space_group_name_H-M   'P 1'
#
loop_
_entity.id
_entity.type
_entity.pdbx_description
1 polymer ?
#
loop_
_entity_poly.entity_id
_entity_poly.type
_entity_poly.pdbx_seq_one_letter_code
_entity_poly.pdbx_strand_id
1 'polypeptide(L)'
;MEPIQKIQASLDAVSDQLKESAVRAKAEIERHEVLSKETRAKVDELLTSQGALQARLVAAEQVVAELHVRGSNPGRDLSVGEQVVDSEELRAFLGNPRGTFRMPVRAAVGSGSGSGADLIVPQRLPGIIAPGLQRLTIRDLLMWGRTVSNSVEFARELVFTNAADVVSENPADGKPEANITFEADSAPVATIAHWIHASRQVLADVPMLQSYIDGRLRFGLKLVEEEQLLKGSGVGLNIDGIVTQATAYSNPGVTVAAETRIDRLRLAMLQVELSEYSPDGIVLNPIDWTSIELLKTLENVYLFANPRGITAPVLWGRPVVATQSLDPAEFLVGSFGMGAQGWDREDMNVQISLEDRDNFIKNMVTILCEERLALTVYRPAAFVTGDFDDLDAS
;
A
#
# COMPACT_ATOMS: atom_id res chain seq x y z
N MET A 1 -1.92 -41.37 2.95
CA MET A 1 -0.69 -41.85 3.62
C MET A 1 0.61 -41.65 2.82
N GLU A 2 0.57 -41.75 1.47
CA GLU A 2 1.78 -41.60 0.64
C GLU A 2 2.56 -40.26 0.72
N PRO A 3 1.95 -39.04 0.82
CA PRO A 3 2.74 -37.80 0.79
C PRO A 3 3.56 -37.57 2.06
N ILE A 4 3.10 -38.03 3.21
CA ILE A 4 3.80 -37.85 4.50
C ILE A 4 5.00 -38.79 4.60
N GLN A 5 4.88 -40.02 4.12
CA GLN A 5 6.02 -40.94 4.06
C GLN A 5 7.13 -40.44 3.11
N LYS A 6 6.77 -39.78 2.00
CA LYS A 6 7.75 -39.16 1.11
C LYS A 6 8.48 -37.97 1.73
N ILE A 7 7.77 -37.17 2.53
CA ILE A 7 8.38 -36.06 3.28
C ILE A 7 9.31 -36.58 4.38
N GLN A 8 8.91 -37.62 5.12
CA GLN A 8 9.77 -38.25 6.10
C GLN A 8 11.05 -38.85 5.48
N ALA A 9 10.90 -39.58 4.38
CA ALA A 9 12.05 -40.15 3.67
C ALA A 9 13.02 -39.05 3.11
N SER A 10 12.49 -37.93 2.67
CA SER A 10 13.32 -36.80 2.22
C SER A 10 14.02 -36.09 3.39
N LEU A 11 13.37 -35.98 4.55
CA LEU A 11 13.95 -35.43 5.77
C LEU A 11 15.08 -36.32 6.32
N ASP A 12 14.89 -37.65 6.34
CA ASP A 12 15.91 -38.62 6.74
C ASP A 12 17.14 -38.57 5.80
N ALA A 13 16.91 -38.46 4.48
CA ALA A 13 17.98 -38.33 3.50
C ALA A 13 18.79 -37.04 3.67
N VAL A 14 18.13 -35.91 3.97
CA VAL A 14 18.81 -34.62 4.26
C VAL A 14 19.58 -34.69 5.57
N SER A 15 19.04 -35.36 6.61
CA SER A 15 19.73 -35.56 7.89
C SER A 15 20.99 -36.42 7.72
N ASP A 16 20.93 -37.45 6.92
CA ASP A 16 22.11 -38.34 6.67
C ASP A 16 23.16 -37.65 5.82
N GLN A 17 22.78 -36.86 4.81
CA GLN A 17 23.71 -36.03 4.04
C GLN A 17 24.40 -34.96 4.92
N LEU A 18 23.67 -34.36 5.86
CA LEU A 18 24.22 -33.41 6.83
C LEU A 18 25.23 -34.07 7.77
N LYS A 19 24.93 -35.26 8.29
CA LYS A 19 25.90 -36.03 9.13
C LYS A 19 27.16 -36.41 8.36
N GLU A 20 27.00 -36.84 7.12
CA GLU A 20 28.13 -37.23 6.27
C GLU A 20 29.00 -36.02 5.90
N SER A 21 28.44 -34.87 5.62
CA SER A 21 29.14 -33.63 5.36
C SER A 21 29.89 -33.10 6.61
N ALA A 22 29.29 -33.24 7.79
CA ALA A 22 29.93 -32.86 9.07
C ALA A 22 31.13 -33.77 9.41
N VAL A 23 31.01 -35.09 9.15
CA VAL A 23 32.13 -36.04 9.35
C VAL A 23 33.28 -35.76 8.36
N ARG A 24 32.97 -35.44 7.09
CA ARG A 24 33.98 -35.05 6.10
C ARG A 24 34.68 -33.76 6.46
N ALA A 25 33.94 -32.73 6.88
CA ALA A 25 34.51 -31.45 7.32
C ALA A 25 35.42 -31.61 8.53
N LYS A 26 35.04 -32.46 9.49
CA LYS A 26 35.89 -32.78 10.67
C LYS A 26 37.18 -33.53 10.30
N ALA A 27 37.09 -34.47 9.37
CA ALA A 27 38.26 -35.20 8.88
C ALA A 27 39.21 -34.33 8.04
N GLU A 28 38.69 -33.32 7.35
CA GLU A 28 39.49 -32.36 6.59
C GLU A 28 40.18 -31.35 7.51
N ILE A 29 39.51 -30.94 8.59
CA ILE A 29 40.09 -30.08 9.64
C ILE A 29 41.24 -30.77 10.36
N GLU A 30 41.14 -32.07 10.64
CA GLU A 30 42.20 -32.86 11.27
C GLU A 30 43.44 -33.06 10.35
N ARG A 31 43.25 -32.99 9.03
CA ARG A 31 44.35 -33.14 8.04
C ARG A 31 45.17 -31.86 7.83
N HIS A 32 44.63 -30.69 8.14
CA HIS A 32 45.28 -29.40 7.96
C HIS A 32 45.68 -28.78 9.32
N GLU A 33 46.87 -29.06 9.78
CA GLU A 33 47.44 -28.52 11.05
C GLU A 33 47.63 -26.99 11.08
N VAL A 34 47.37 -26.28 9.98
CA VAL A 34 47.56 -24.84 9.88
C VAL A 34 46.29 -24.17 9.41
N LEU A 35 45.29 -24.12 10.29
CA LEU A 35 44.09 -23.27 10.08
C LEU A 35 44.21 -22.00 10.92
N SER A 36 44.02 -20.85 10.26
CA SER A 36 43.97 -19.53 10.90
C SER A 36 42.90 -19.51 12.00
N LYS A 37 43.11 -18.74 13.07
CA LYS A 37 42.15 -18.56 14.17
C LYS A 37 40.77 -18.15 13.68
N GLU A 38 40.69 -17.37 12.59
CA GLU A 38 39.44 -16.94 11.96
C GLU A 38 38.64 -18.09 11.31
N THR A 39 39.35 -19.07 10.72
CA THR A 39 38.68 -20.23 10.12
C THR A 39 38.12 -21.16 11.19
N ARG A 40 38.81 -21.30 12.34
CA ARG A 40 38.28 -22.05 13.49
C ARG A 40 37.04 -21.39 14.08
N ALA A 41 37.04 -20.07 14.24
CA ALA A 41 35.88 -19.34 14.71
C ALA A 41 34.65 -19.48 13.79
N LYS A 42 34.84 -19.45 12.47
CA LYS A 42 33.76 -19.68 11.49
C LYS A 42 33.23 -21.10 11.50
N VAL A 43 34.11 -22.10 11.73
CA VAL A 43 33.69 -23.51 11.85
C VAL A 43 32.88 -23.73 13.15
N ASP A 44 33.29 -23.11 14.27
CA ASP A 44 32.55 -23.19 15.52
C ASP A 44 31.18 -22.50 15.42
N GLU A 45 31.08 -21.36 14.70
CA GLU A 45 29.85 -20.69 14.41
C GLU A 45 28.92 -21.56 13.53
N LEU A 46 29.46 -22.20 12.50
CA LEU A 46 28.73 -23.14 11.64
C LEU A 46 28.25 -24.38 12.41
N LEU A 47 29.03 -24.94 13.30
CA LEU A 47 28.62 -26.06 14.16
C LEU A 47 27.51 -25.67 15.14
N THR A 48 27.60 -24.46 15.68
CA THR A 48 26.55 -23.92 16.58
C THR A 48 25.26 -23.70 15.83
N SER A 49 25.29 -23.13 14.61
CA SER A 49 24.12 -22.94 13.77
C SER A 49 23.52 -24.27 13.29
N GLN A 50 24.35 -25.27 13.02
CA GLN A 50 23.94 -26.63 12.70
C GLN A 50 23.18 -27.29 13.87
N GLY A 51 23.71 -27.13 15.10
CA GLY A 51 23.06 -27.61 16.32
C GLY A 51 21.68 -26.95 16.54
N ALA A 52 21.56 -25.65 16.28
CA ALA A 52 20.28 -24.94 16.37
C ALA A 52 19.29 -25.40 15.30
N LEU A 53 19.75 -25.69 14.08
CA LEU A 53 18.91 -26.27 13.01
C LEU A 53 18.42 -27.66 13.34
N GLN A 54 19.29 -28.53 13.89
CA GLN A 54 18.89 -29.85 14.35
C GLN A 54 17.85 -29.80 15.48
N ALA A 55 18.01 -28.89 16.45
CA ALA A 55 17.03 -28.70 17.51
C ALA A 55 15.66 -28.26 16.96
N ARG A 56 15.64 -27.37 15.95
CA ARG A 56 14.40 -26.95 15.28
C ARG A 56 13.77 -28.06 14.47
N LEU A 57 14.56 -28.94 13.87
CA LEU A 57 14.08 -30.10 13.12
C LEU A 57 13.40 -31.11 14.05
N VAL A 58 14.03 -31.44 15.21
CA VAL A 58 13.43 -32.31 16.23
C VAL A 58 12.15 -31.70 16.80
N ALA A 59 12.10 -30.39 17.01
CA ALA A 59 10.89 -29.73 17.47
C ALA A 59 9.76 -29.78 16.41
N ALA A 60 10.11 -29.64 15.13
CA ALA A 60 9.15 -29.80 14.04
C ALA A 60 8.64 -31.23 13.90
N GLU A 61 9.49 -32.23 14.08
CA GLU A 61 9.11 -33.66 14.12
C GLU A 61 8.17 -33.97 15.28
N GLN A 62 8.41 -33.37 16.46
CA GLN A 62 7.50 -33.51 17.59
C GLN A 62 6.13 -32.91 17.30
N VAL A 63 6.06 -31.73 16.69
CA VAL A 63 4.80 -31.11 16.29
C VAL A 63 4.07 -31.95 15.24
N VAL A 64 4.78 -32.55 14.28
CA VAL A 64 4.18 -33.47 13.29
C VAL A 64 3.70 -34.75 13.96
N ALA A 65 4.45 -35.29 14.93
CA ALA A 65 4.00 -36.46 15.70
C ALA A 65 2.78 -36.14 16.57
N GLU A 66 2.72 -34.97 17.20
CA GLU A 66 1.54 -34.50 17.95
C GLU A 66 0.32 -34.27 17.05
N LEU A 67 0.53 -33.76 15.84
CA LEU A 67 -0.53 -33.62 14.83
C LEU A 67 -1.03 -35.01 14.36
N HIS A 68 -0.17 -36.02 14.29
CA HIS A 68 -0.53 -37.39 13.98
C HIS A 68 -1.36 -38.03 15.10
N VAL A 69 -0.99 -37.78 16.35
CA VAL A 69 -1.74 -38.25 17.54
C VAL A 69 -3.07 -37.53 17.67
N ARG A 70 -3.13 -36.24 17.33
CA ARG A 70 -4.37 -35.45 17.27
C ARG A 70 -5.25 -35.79 16.07
N GLY A 71 -4.68 -36.29 14.98
CA GLY A 71 -5.43 -36.75 13.79
C GLY A 71 -6.24 -38.04 14.01
N SER A 72 -5.95 -38.78 15.07
CA SER A 72 -6.79 -39.90 15.57
C SER A 72 -7.64 -39.44 16.76
N ASN A 73 -8.37 -38.35 16.59
CA ASN A 73 -9.24 -37.81 17.61
C ASN A 73 -10.54 -38.61 17.63
N PRO A 74 -10.95 -39.23 18.77
CA PRO A 74 -12.23 -39.91 18.93
C PRO A 74 -13.42 -38.94 19.05
N GLY A 75 -13.33 -37.73 18.48
CA GLY A 75 -14.34 -36.70 18.50
C GLY A 75 -14.74 -36.16 17.12
N ARG A 76 -14.42 -36.90 16.03
CA ARG A 76 -15.01 -36.58 14.73
C ARG A 76 -16.44 -37.09 14.75
N ASP A 77 -17.43 -36.20 14.85
CA ASP A 77 -18.83 -36.54 14.65
C ASP A 77 -18.99 -37.16 13.25
N LEU A 78 -19.10 -38.49 13.24
CA LEU A 78 -19.37 -39.23 12.03
C LEU A 78 -20.73 -38.81 11.48
N SER A 79 -20.83 -38.58 10.19
CA SER A 79 -22.13 -38.32 9.55
C SER A 79 -23.11 -39.48 9.86
N VAL A 80 -24.41 -39.18 9.86
CA VAL A 80 -25.44 -40.18 10.14
C VAL A 80 -25.26 -41.39 9.22
N GLY A 81 -24.83 -41.21 7.98
CA GLY A 81 -24.51 -42.28 7.05
C GLY A 81 -23.30 -43.12 7.47
N GLU A 82 -22.24 -42.50 7.98
CA GLU A 82 -21.04 -43.19 8.47
C GLU A 82 -21.33 -43.97 9.77
N GLN A 83 -22.16 -43.40 10.67
CA GLN A 83 -22.61 -44.08 11.89
C GLN A 83 -23.45 -45.33 11.56
N VAL A 84 -24.27 -45.26 10.52
CA VAL A 84 -25.07 -46.43 10.06
C VAL A 84 -24.16 -47.49 9.46
N VAL A 85 -23.19 -47.14 8.64
CA VAL A 85 -22.27 -48.09 7.99
C VAL A 85 -21.33 -48.78 8.99
N ASP A 86 -20.96 -48.07 10.07
CA ASP A 86 -20.03 -48.58 11.09
C ASP A 86 -20.75 -49.33 12.23
N SER A 87 -22.09 -49.38 12.25
CA SER A 87 -22.85 -50.05 13.29
C SER A 87 -22.73 -51.56 13.21
N GLU A 88 -22.50 -52.22 14.35
CA GLU A 88 -22.46 -53.68 14.44
C GLU A 88 -23.78 -54.30 14.07
N GLU A 89 -24.89 -53.59 14.34
CA GLU A 89 -26.24 -54.08 14.03
C GLU A 89 -26.50 -54.16 12.51
N LEU A 90 -25.94 -53.25 11.70
CA LEU A 90 -26.01 -53.34 10.25
C LEU A 90 -25.16 -54.52 9.73
N ARG A 91 -23.97 -54.74 10.32
CA ARG A 91 -23.13 -55.88 9.97
C ARG A 91 -23.80 -57.22 10.30
N ALA A 92 -24.48 -57.31 11.45
CA ALA A 92 -25.26 -58.48 11.84
C ALA A 92 -26.48 -58.68 10.93
N PHE A 93 -27.17 -57.61 10.52
CA PHE A 93 -28.31 -57.71 9.59
C PHE A 93 -27.89 -58.16 8.20
N LEU A 94 -26.73 -57.69 7.70
CA LEU A 94 -26.17 -58.11 6.41
C LEU A 94 -25.77 -59.62 6.42
N GLY A 95 -25.42 -60.14 7.57
CA GLY A 95 -25.11 -61.61 7.74
C GLY A 95 -26.34 -62.53 7.73
N ASN A 96 -27.53 -62.00 8.04
CA ASN A 96 -28.77 -62.79 8.03
C ASN A 96 -30.01 -61.90 7.78
N PRO A 97 -30.35 -61.59 6.53
CA PRO A 97 -31.35 -60.59 6.19
C PRO A 97 -32.78 -61.10 6.37
N ARG A 98 -33.25 -61.17 7.59
CA ARG A 98 -34.66 -61.50 7.95
C ARG A 98 -35.20 -60.46 8.90
N GLY A 99 -36.20 -59.68 8.48
CA GLY A 99 -36.85 -58.67 9.30
C GLY A 99 -36.53 -57.19 8.84
N THR A 100 -37.04 -56.25 9.59
CA THR A 100 -36.77 -54.82 9.35
C THR A 100 -35.63 -54.30 10.25
N PHE A 101 -34.58 -53.75 9.67
CA PHE A 101 -33.54 -53.04 10.40
C PHE A 101 -34.08 -51.71 10.89
N ARG A 102 -34.02 -51.46 12.19
CA ARG A 102 -34.38 -50.17 12.81
C ARG A 102 -33.24 -49.74 13.69
N MET A 103 -32.58 -48.69 13.27
CA MET A 103 -31.60 -47.99 14.10
C MET A 103 -32.29 -46.78 14.74
N PRO A 104 -32.22 -46.55 16.05
CA PRO A 104 -32.71 -45.35 16.68
C PRO A 104 -31.76 -44.18 16.32
N VAL A 105 -32.06 -43.50 15.22
CA VAL A 105 -31.42 -42.21 14.93
C VAL A 105 -31.95 -41.25 15.99
N ARG A 106 -31.08 -40.79 16.90
CA ARG A 106 -31.43 -39.72 17.84
C ARG A 106 -31.97 -38.55 17.01
N ALA A 107 -33.13 -38.06 17.43
CA ALA A 107 -33.90 -37.03 16.75
C ALA A 107 -33.00 -35.94 16.18
N ALA A 108 -33.26 -35.52 14.93
CA ALA A 108 -32.57 -34.42 14.28
C ALA A 108 -32.61 -33.18 15.19
N VAL A 109 -31.47 -32.82 15.75
CA VAL A 109 -31.30 -31.64 16.54
C VAL A 109 -31.36 -30.49 15.54
N GLY A 110 -32.48 -29.77 15.49
CA GLY A 110 -32.64 -28.61 14.62
C GLY A 110 -31.77 -27.44 15.12
N SER A 111 -31.24 -26.65 14.20
CA SER A 111 -30.47 -25.40 14.50
C SER A 111 -31.31 -24.26 15.10
N GLY A 112 -32.53 -24.55 15.57
CA GLY A 112 -33.41 -23.57 16.21
C GLY A 112 -33.02 -23.33 17.68
N SER A 113 -33.34 -22.13 18.16
CA SER A 113 -32.95 -21.53 19.46
C SER A 113 -33.44 -22.29 20.72
N GLY A 114 -33.16 -23.58 20.85
CA GLY A 114 -33.59 -24.30 22.05
C GLY A 114 -32.84 -25.57 22.43
N SER A 115 -32.16 -26.27 21.54
CA SER A 115 -31.48 -27.51 21.90
C SER A 115 -30.32 -27.95 21.01
N GLY A 116 -29.96 -27.18 19.99
CA GLY A 116 -28.89 -27.52 19.05
C GLY A 116 -28.00 -26.36 18.63
N ALA A 117 -28.36 -25.14 18.99
CA ALA A 117 -27.59 -23.94 18.61
C ALA A 117 -26.17 -23.95 19.19
N ASP A 118 -25.98 -24.52 20.39
CA ASP A 118 -24.67 -24.58 21.07
C ASP A 118 -23.77 -25.71 20.53
N LEU A 119 -24.32 -26.64 19.71
CA LEU A 119 -23.57 -27.75 19.12
C LEU A 119 -23.00 -27.39 17.73
N ILE A 120 -23.46 -26.30 17.13
CA ILE A 120 -22.95 -25.82 15.84
C ILE A 120 -21.82 -24.85 16.10
N VAL A 121 -20.59 -25.29 15.97
CA VAL A 121 -19.43 -24.42 16.03
C VAL A 121 -19.36 -23.63 14.73
N PRO A 122 -19.59 -22.31 14.75
CA PRO A 122 -19.47 -21.50 13.54
C PRO A 122 -18.02 -21.54 13.03
N GLN A 123 -17.84 -21.82 11.76
CA GLN A 123 -16.53 -21.72 11.14
C GLN A 123 -16.14 -20.24 11.07
N ARG A 124 -15.17 -19.83 11.88
CA ARG A 124 -14.55 -18.51 11.80
C ARG A 124 -13.44 -18.55 10.77
N LEU A 125 -13.55 -17.70 9.75
CA LEU A 125 -12.43 -17.46 8.84
C LEU A 125 -11.29 -16.82 9.65
N PRO A 126 -10.07 -17.35 9.56
CA PRO A 126 -8.92 -16.72 10.20
C PRO A 126 -8.64 -15.41 9.46
N GLY A 127 -8.70 -14.28 10.17
CA GLY A 127 -8.35 -12.99 9.63
C GLY A 127 -9.47 -11.95 9.67
N ILE A 128 -9.05 -10.70 9.55
CA ILE A 128 -9.92 -9.53 9.42
C ILE A 128 -10.01 -9.23 7.93
N ILE A 129 -11.21 -9.27 7.36
CA ILE A 129 -11.44 -8.89 5.96
C ILE A 129 -11.40 -7.37 5.91
N ALA A 130 -10.32 -6.81 5.36
CA ALA A 130 -10.16 -5.38 5.18
C ALA A 130 -11.02 -4.89 4.00
N PRO A 131 -11.64 -3.69 4.09
CA PRO A 131 -12.21 -3.03 2.93
C PRO A 131 -11.13 -2.67 1.91
N GLY A 132 -11.51 -2.44 0.64
CA GLY A 132 -10.62 -1.94 -0.38
C GLY A 132 -9.97 -0.62 0.06
N LEU A 133 -8.72 -0.42 -0.33
CA LEU A 133 -7.95 0.78 -0.04
C LEU A 133 -7.79 1.59 -1.34
N GLN A 134 -7.92 2.92 -1.22
CA GLN A 134 -7.61 3.84 -2.30
C GLN A 134 -6.12 3.74 -2.66
N ARG A 135 -5.80 3.79 -3.94
CA ARG A 135 -4.41 3.89 -4.39
C ARG A 135 -3.94 5.34 -4.20
N LEU A 136 -2.89 5.52 -3.43
CA LEU A 136 -2.27 6.81 -3.15
C LEU A 136 -1.01 6.94 -4.00
N THR A 137 -0.94 7.98 -4.82
CA THR A 137 0.10 8.09 -5.87
C THR A 137 0.69 9.51 -6.02
N ILE A 138 0.12 10.52 -5.36
CA ILE A 138 0.58 11.92 -5.50
C ILE A 138 1.97 12.09 -4.90
N ARG A 139 2.23 11.43 -3.76
CA ARG A 139 3.56 11.45 -3.13
C ARG A 139 4.67 10.97 -4.08
N ASP A 140 4.37 9.99 -4.94
CA ASP A 140 5.33 9.40 -5.88
C ASP A 140 5.66 10.32 -7.07
N LEU A 141 4.83 11.33 -7.34
CA LEU A 141 5.08 12.32 -8.40
C LEU A 141 6.04 13.42 -7.95
N LEU A 142 6.13 13.67 -6.64
CA LEU A 142 6.92 14.76 -6.07
C LEU A 142 8.33 14.32 -5.70
N MET A 143 9.26 15.22 -5.77
CA MET A 143 10.57 15.04 -5.16
C MET A 143 10.49 15.30 -3.65
N TRP A 144 11.18 14.50 -2.85
CA TRP A 144 11.15 14.61 -1.39
C TRP A 144 12.52 14.98 -0.82
N GLY A 145 12.52 15.96 0.08
CA GLY A 145 13.65 16.37 0.89
C GLY A 145 13.38 16.15 2.38
N ARG A 146 14.39 16.40 3.21
CA ARG A 146 14.26 16.36 4.67
C ARG A 146 14.57 17.75 5.25
N THR A 147 13.79 18.14 6.27
CA THR A 147 14.02 19.40 7.00
C THR A 147 14.01 19.14 8.50
N VAL A 148 14.76 19.97 9.23
CA VAL A 148 14.73 19.97 10.71
C VAL A 148 14.02 21.23 11.25
N SER A 149 13.68 22.16 10.36
CA SER A 149 13.01 23.42 10.69
C SER A 149 11.50 23.29 10.76
N ASN A 150 10.82 24.27 11.39
CA ASN A 150 9.35 24.37 11.42
C ASN A 150 8.77 24.98 10.15
N SER A 151 9.59 25.61 9.32
CA SER A 151 9.21 26.12 8.02
C SER A 151 10.36 25.97 7.05
N VAL A 152 10.04 25.86 5.78
CA VAL A 152 11.02 25.88 4.68
C VAL A 152 10.87 27.22 3.98
N GLU A 153 11.90 28.04 4.08
CA GLU A 153 11.94 29.34 3.43
C GLU A 153 12.69 29.22 2.11
N PHE A 154 12.16 29.81 1.07
CA PHE A 154 12.78 29.83 -0.27
C PHE A 154 12.54 31.16 -0.96
N ALA A 155 13.46 31.53 -1.86
CA ALA A 155 13.30 32.69 -2.71
C ALA A 155 12.95 32.24 -4.12
N ARG A 156 11.87 32.79 -4.66
CA ARG A 156 11.49 32.59 -6.06
C ARG A 156 11.73 33.86 -6.87
N GLU A 157 12.16 33.68 -8.09
CA GLU A 157 12.19 34.76 -9.06
C GLU A 157 10.77 35.11 -9.47
N LEU A 158 10.35 36.35 -9.25
CA LEU A 158 9.00 36.81 -9.56
C LEU A 158 8.90 37.27 -11.01
N VAL A 159 9.77 38.16 -11.41
CA VAL A 159 9.77 38.72 -12.77
C VAL A 159 11.20 38.86 -13.27
N PHE A 160 11.44 38.39 -14.48
CA PHE A 160 12.64 38.68 -15.26
C PHE A 160 12.26 39.52 -16.47
N THR A 161 12.67 40.76 -16.48
CA THR A 161 12.52 41.65 -17.64
C THR A 161 13.80 41.58 -18.46
N ASN A 162 13.76 40.81 -19.54
CA ASN A 162 14.87 40.70 -20.46
C ASN A 162 14.81 41.89 -21.44
N ALA A 163 15.78 42.82 -21.31
CA ALA A 163 15.95 43.95 -22.19
C ALA A 163 17.16 43.81 -23.12
N ALA A 164 17.68 42.56 -23.27
CA ALA A 164 18.82 42.33 -24.14
C ALA A 164 18.44 42.60 -25.61
N ASP A 165 19.18 43.47 -26.26
CA ASP A 165 19.01 43.83 -27.66
C ASP A 165 20.39 44.02 -28.34
N VAL A 166 20.37 43.98 -29.67
CA VAL A 166 21.56 44.25 -30.47
C VAL A 166 21.86 45.78 -30.42
N VAL A 167 23.00 46.11 -29.87
CA VAL A 167 23.41 47.53 -29.72
C VAL A 167 24.58 47.87 -30.62
N SER A 168 24.64 49.11 -31.05
CA SER A 168 25.77 49.66 -31.82
C SER A 168 27.04 49.68 -30.94
N GLU A 169 28.19 49.83 -31.57
CA GLU A 169 29.49 49.89 -30.90
C GLU A 169 29.57 51.06 -29.88
N ASN A 170 28.85 52.17 -30.12
CA ASN A 170 28.77 53.32 -29.22
C ASN A 170 27.32 53.82 -29.14
N PRO A 171 26.45 53.16 -28.31
CA PRO A 171 25.06 53.55 -28.21
C PRO A 171 24.89 54.86 -27.46
N ALA A 172 24.08 55.80 -28.01
CA ALA A 172 23.85 57.11 -27.43
C ALA A 172 23.14 57.07 -26.08
N ASP A 173 22.22 56.09 -25.89
CA ASP A 173 21.40 55.92 -24.65
C ASP A 173 21.95 54.85 -23.71
N GLY A 174 23.16 54.34 -23.97
CA GLY A 174 23.74 53.24 -23.22
C GLY A 174 23.21 51.86 -23.66
N LYS A 175 23.59 50.82 -22.94
CA LYS A 175 23.09 49.47 -23.14
C LYS A 175 21.78 49.29 -22.37
N PRO A 176 20.79 48.52 -22.94
CA PRO A 176 19.53 48.29 -22.24
C PRO A 176 19.75 47.57 -20.91
N GLU A 177 19.00 47.99 -19.89
CA GLU A 177 19.06 47.44 -18.53
C GLU A 177 17.97 46.39 -18.35
N ALA A 178 18.37 45.16 -17.97
CA ALA A 178 17.47 44.08 -17.57
C ALA A 178 17.24 44.11 -16.06
N ASN A 179 16.08 43.70 -15.61
CA ASN A 179 15.73 43.65 -14.20
C ASN A 179 15.26 42.27 -13.78
N ILE A 180 15.67 41.86 -12.58
CA ILE A 180 15.24 40.58 -11.94
C ILE A 180 14.74 40.93 -10.54
N THR A 181 13.52 40.47 -10.22
CA THR A 181 12.96 40.64 -8.88
C THR A 181 12.75 39.29 -8.23
N PHE A 182 13.04 39.22 -6.92
CA PHE A 182 12.86 38.02 -6.11
C PHE A 182 11.80 38.24 -5.04
N GLU A 183 11.05 37.20 -4.75
CA GLU A 183 10.11 37.15 -3.63
C GLU A 183 10.54 36.01 -2.68
N ALA A 184 10.57 36.32 -1.39
CA ALA A 184 10.77 35.28 -0.37
C ALA A 184 9.41 34.70 0.03
N ASP A 185 9.31 33.40 0.02
CA ASP A 185 8.12 32.67 0.43
C ASP A 185 8.48 31.59 1.45
N SER A 186 7.50 31.12 2.22
CA SER A 186 7.73 30.15 3.28
C SER A 186 6.61 29.11 3.34
N ALA A 187 6.97 27.85 3.40
CA ALA A 187 6.06 26.74 3.60
C ALA A 187 6.16 26.24 5.06
N PRO A 188 5.14 26.43 5.89
CA PRO A 188 5.14 25.92 7.25
C PRO A 188 5.01 24.39 7.26
N VAL A 189 5.68 23.75 8.24
CA VAL A 189 5.54 22.32 8.47
C VAL A 189 4.24 22.06 9.20
N ALA A 190 3.34 21.32 8.58
CA ALA A 190 2.10 20.84 9.19
C ALA A 190 2.32 19.50 9.89
N THR A 191 1.53 19.26 10.94
CA THR A 191 1.46 17.96 11.62
C THR A 191 0.13 17.32 11.29
N ILE A 192 0.16 16.14 10.71
CA ILE A 192 -1.02 15.32 10.48
C ILE A 192 -1.00 14.20 11.52
N ALA A 193 -2.05 14.09 12.32
CA ALA A 193 -2.11 13.11 13.39
C ALA A 193 -3.53 12.61 13.63
N HIS A 194 -3.65 11.36 14.00
CA HIS A 194 -4.88 10.78 14.52
C HIS A 194 -4.57 9.68 15.53
N TRP A 195 -5.55 9.33 16.34
CA TRP A 195 -5.39 8.32 17.35
C TRP A 195 -6.66 7.50 17.55
N ILE A 196 -6.51 6.30 18.10
CA ILE A 196 -7.62 5.44 18.49
C ILE A 196 -7.40 4.85 19.89
N HIS A 197 -8.49 4.49 20.54
CA HIS A 197 -8.46 3.67 21.76
C HIS A 197 -8.68 2.20 21.42
N ALA A 198 -7.92 1.32 22.06
CA ALA A 198 -8.10 -0.12 21.99
C ALA A 198 -8.05 -0.74 23.39
N SER A 199 -8.74 -1.86 23.60
CA SER A 199 -8.63 -2.60 24.84
C SER A 199 -7.31 -3.38 24.87
N ARG A 200 -6.58 -3.28 25.98
CA ARG A 200 -5.34 -4.02 26.22
C ARG A 200 -5.52 -5.53 26.13
N GLN A 201 -6.66 -6.04 26.64
CA GLN A 201 -6.96 -7.47 26.59
C GLN A 201 -7.17 -7.96 25.15
N VAL A 202 -7.95 -7.22 24.37
CA VAL A 202 -8.21 -7.58 22.95
C VAL A 202 -6.93 -7.56 22.11
N LEU A 203 -6.03 -6.60 22.36
CA LEU A 203 -4.73 -6.55 21.67
C LEU A 203 -3.82 -7.71 22.06
N ALA A 204 -3.88 -8.16 23.32
CA ALA A 204 -3.10 -9.31 23.78
C ALA A 204 -3.65 -10.64 23.25
N ASP A 205 -4.99 -10.77 23.18
CA ASP A 205 -5.66 -12.00 22.75
C ASP A 205 -5.66 -12.17 21.22
N VAL A 206 -5.58 -11.06 20.48
CA VAL A 206 -5.63 -11.07 19.00
C VAL A 206 -4.46 -10.27 18.43
N PRO A 207 -3.25 -10.84 18.36
CA PRO A 207 -2.05 -10.13 17.85
C PRO A 207 -2.22 -9.58 16.42
N MET A 208 -3.04 -10.25 15.59
CA MET A 208 -3.36 -9.80 14.23
C MET A 208 -4.13 -8.48 14.23
N LEU A 209 -4.91 -8.17 15.26
CA LEU A 209 -5.64 -6.92 15.38
C LEU A 209 -4.69 -5.73 15.51
N GLN A 210 -3.58 -5.88 16.23
CA GLN A 210 -2.58 -4.82 16.37
C GLN A 210 -1.98 -4.44 15.02
N SER A 211 -1.57 -5.43 14.21
CA SER A 211 -1.02 -5.19 12.88
C SER A 211 -2.05 -4.57 11.93
N TYR A 212 -3.31 -4.99 12.04
CA TYR A 212 -4.40 -4.43 11.25
C TYR A 212 -4.65 -2.95 11.59
N ILE A 213 -4.68 -2.62 12.88
CA ILE A 213 -4.87 -1.24 13.37
C ILE A 213 -3.71 -0.36 12.89
N ASP A 214 -2.45 -0.81 13.06
CA ASP A 214 -1.28 -0.08 12.59
C ASP A 214 -1.37 0.22 11.09
N GLY A 215 -1.69 -0.79 10.27
CA GLY A 215 -1.86 -0.62 8.84
C GLY A 215 -2.98 0.35 8.46
N ARG A 216 -4.11 0.34 9.19
CA ARG A 216 -5.25 1.25 8.94
C ARG A 216 -4.94 2.68 9.37
N LEU A 217 -4.25 2.88 10.48
CA LEU A 217 -3.84 4.20 10.93
C LEU A 217 -2.87 4.83 9.93
N ARG A 218 -1.85 4.08 9.49
CA ARG A 218 -0.90 4.54 8.47
C ARG A 218 -1.60 4.90 7.16
N PHE A 219 -2.53 4.08 6.72
CA PHE A 219 -3.29 4.37 5.50
C PHE A 219 -4.17 5.62 5.67
N GLY A 220 -4.87 5.77 6.79
CA GLY A 220 -5.72 6.93 7.06
C GLY A 220 -4.92 8.23 7.08
N LEU A 221 -3.70 8.21 7.62
CA LEU A 221 -2.82 9.35 7.64
C LEU A 221 -2.34 9.73 6.24
N LYS A 222 -1.89 8.75 5.45
CA LYS A 222 -1.51 8.95 4.05
C LYS A 222 -2.65 9.46 3.16
N LEU A 223 -3.88 9.10 3.45
CA LEU A 223 -5.05 9.62 2.73
C LEU A 223 -5.19 11.13 2.93
N VAL A 224 -5.07 11.58 4.19
CA VAL A 224 -5.11 13.01 4.52
C VAL A 224 -3.87 13.73 3.97
N GLU A 225 -2.70 13.11 4.00
CA GLU A 225 -1.48 13.62 3.35
C GLU A 225 -1.74 13.93 1.86
N GLU A 226 -2.29 12.96 1.12
CA GLU A 226 -2.58 13.12 -0.31
C GLU A 226 -3.59 14.25 -0.57
N GLU A 227 -4.64 14.34 0.24
CA GLU A 227 -5.63 15.41 0.15
C GLU A 227 -5.01 16.79 0.43
N GLN A 228 -4.18 16.90 1.47
CA GLN A 228 -3.49 18.14 1.82
C GLN A 228 -2.45 18.55 0.76
N LEU A 229 -1.71 17.62 0.20
CA LEU A 229 -0.75 17.90 -0.88
C LEU A 229 -1.44 18.42 -2.14
N LEU A 230 -2.64 17.91 -2.47
CA LEU A 230 -3.40 18.35 -3.63
C LEU A 230 -4.21 19.61 -3.37
N LYS A 231 -5.12 19.56 -2.39
CA LYS A 231 -6.19 20.55 -2.16
C LYS A 231 -6.09 21.28 -0.82
N GLY A 232 -5.00 21.16 -0.11
CA GLY A 232 -4.81 21.89 1.13
C GLY A 232 -5.06 23.38 0.93
N SER A 233 -5.78 24.01 1.87
CA SER A 233 -6.25 25.39 1.72
C SER A 233 -5.18 26.46 2.00
N GLY A 234 -4.01 26.10 2.54
CA GLY A 234 -2.98 27.04 2.98
C GLY A 234 -3.40 27.91 4.18
N VAL A 235 -4.59 27.73 4.73
CA VAL A 235 -5.11 28.56 5.81
C VAL A 235 -5.00 27.83 7.16
N GLY A 236 -4.45 28.54 8.15
CA GLY A 236 -4.29 28.02 9.50
C GLY A 236 -3.21 26.97 9.61
N LEU A 237 -3.58 25.70 9.86
CA LEU A 237 -2.65 24.58 9.98
C LEU A 237 -2.59 23.71 8.72
N ASN A 238 -3.39 24.04 7.70
CA ASN A 238 -3.42 23.29 6.46
C ASN A 238 -2.20 23.61 5.59
N ILE A 239 -1.73 22.59 4.87
CA ILE A 239 -0.72 22.77 3.83
C ILE A 239 -1.33 23.56 2.67
N ASP A 240 -0.56 24.36 2.01
CA ASP A 240 -0.97 25.04 0.79
C ASP A 240 -0.77 24.07 -0.40
N GLY A 241 -1.89 23.48 -0.86
CA GLY A 241 -1.91 22.42 -1.86
C GLY A 241 -1.53 22.88 -3.26
N ILE A 242 -1.14 21.92 -4.11
CA ILE A 242 -0.71 22.21 -5.50
C ILE A 242 -1.88 22.82 -6.30
N VAL A 243 -3.10 22.30 -6.17
CA VAL A 243 -4.28 22.80 -6.89
C VAL A 243 -4.62 24.21 -6.46
N THR A 244 -4.49 24.53 -5.16
CA THR A 244 -4.76 25.85 -4.59
C THR A 244 -3.81 26.92 -5.15
N GLN A 245 -2.57 26.56 -5.39
CA GLN A 245 -1.53 27.46 -5.91
C GLN A 245 -1.43 27.43 -7.44
N ALA A 246 -1.98 26.41 -8.12
CA ALA A 246 -1.87 26.23 -9.56
C ALA A 246 -2.51 27.38 -10.34
N THR A 247 -2.00 27.63 -11.53
CA THR A 247 -2.58 28.60 -12.46
C THR A 247 -3.86 28.02 -13.05
N ALA A 248 -4.92 28.82 -13.08
CA ALA A 248 -6.17 28.41 -13.73
C ALA A 248 -5.96 28.20 -15.24
N TYR A 249 -6.62 27.18 -15.77
CA TYR A 249 -6.63 26.91 -17.20
C TYR A 249 -7.18 28.13 -17.97
N SER A 250 -6.44 28.52 -19.01
CA SER A 250 -6.87 29.53 -19.98
C SER A 250 -6.40 29.04 -21.35
N ASN A 251 -7.32 29.01 -22.32
CA ASN A 251 -6.98 28.56 -23.67
C ASN A 251 -5.83 29.39 -24.26
N PRO A 252 -4.70 28.76 -24.61
CA PRO A 252 -3.51 29.47 -25.11
C PRO A 252 -3.66 30.01 -26.54
N GLY A 253 -4.88 30.18 -27.05
CA GLY A 253 -5.16 30.74 -28.35
C GLY A 253 -5.27 29.72 -29.48
N VAL A 254 -5.40 28.44 -29.16
CA VAL A 254 -5.65 27.37 -30.12
C VAL A 254 -7.13 27.07 -30.19
N THR A 255 -7.75 27.22 -31.38
CA THR A 255 -9.16 26.88 -31.58
C THR A 255 -9.29 25.43 -32.02
N VAL A 256 -9.97 24.64 -31.20
CA VAL A 256 -10.29 23.23 -31.50
C VAL A 256 -11.79 23.15 -31.76
N ALA A 257 -12.17 22.61 -32.93
CA ALA A 257 -13.60 22.39 -33.22
C ALA A 257 -14.09 21.17 -32.42
N ALA A 258 -15.23 21.30 -31.73
CA ALA A 258 -15.78 20.27 -30.84
C ALA A 258 -14.71 19.75 -29.85
N GLU A 259 -14.24 20.68 -29.01
CA GLU A 259 -13.23 20.38 -27.98
C GLU A 259 -13.67 19.20 -27.08
N THR A 260 -12.77 18.25 -26.92
CA THR A 260 -12.97 17.09 -26.05
C THR A 260 -12.12 17.23 -24.78
N ARG A 261 -12.38 16.41 -23.75
CA ARG A 261 -11.54 16.35 -22.53
C ARG A 261 -10.07 16.12 -22.84
N ILE A 262 -9.77 15.33 -23.89
CA ILE A 262 -8.39 15.04 -24.32
C ILE A 262 -7.72 16.28 -24.90
N ASP A 263 -8.47 17.06 -25.71
CA ASP A 263 -7.97 18.27 -26.31
C ASP A 263 -7.68 19.32 -25.22
N ARG A 264 -8.57 19.45 -24.22
CA ARG A 264 -8.38 20.35 -23.09
C ARG A 264 -7.13 20.01 -22.30
N LEU A 265 -6.90 18.74 -22.01
CA LEU A 265 -5.67 18.30 -21.35
C LEU A 265 -4.42 18.62 -22.17
N ARG A 266 -4.48 18.47 -23.51
CA ARG A 266 -3.36 18.86 -24.37
C ARG A 266 -3.12 20.36 -24.38
N LEU A 267 -4.20 21.16 -24.37
CA LEU A 267 -4.10 22.62 -24.27
C LEU A 267 -3.56 23.07 -22.92
N ALA A 268 -3.95 22.39 -21.82
CA ALA A 268 -3.37 22.64 -20.50
C ALA A 268 -1.86 22.32 -20.48
N MET A 269 -1.46 21.21 -21.10
CA MET A 269 -0.02 20.90 -21.27
C MET A 269 0.70 21.98 -22.05
N LEU A 270 0.08 22.49 -23.12
CA LEU A 270 0.65 23.59 -23.89
C LEU A 270 0.79 24.87 -23.04
N GLN A 271 -0.17 25.17 -22.18
CA GLN A 271 -0.07 26.30 -21.26
C GLN A 271 1.13 26.16 -20.31
N VAL A 272 1.40 24.96 -19.78
CA VAL A 272 2.60 24.66 -18.98
C VAL A 272 3.87 24.80 -19.82
N GLU A 273 3.87 24.31 -21.08
CA GLU A 273 5.02 24.44 -21.98
C GLU A 273 5.33 25.93 -22.34
N LEU A 274 4.28 26.76 -22.49
CA LEU A 274 4.44 28.19 -22.72
C LEU A 274 5.00 28.94 -21.49
N SER A 275 4.86 28.35 -20.30
CA SER A 275 5.52 28.85 -19.08
C SER A 275 6.95 28.32 -18.93
N GLU A 276 7.52 27.73 -20.00
CA GLU A 276 8.88 27.17 -20.06
C GLU A 276 9.12 25.94 -19.20
N TYR A 277 8.04 25.25 -18.76
CA TYR A 277 8.10 24.00 -18.03
C TYR A 277 7.63 22.83 -18.87
N SER A 278 8.28 21.66 -18.74
CA SER A 278 7.83 20.42 -19.37
C SER A 278 6.89 19.67 -18.46
N PRO A 279 5.60 19.49 -18.79
CA PRO A 279 4.69 18.72 -17.96
C PRO A 279 5.18 17.27 -17.87
N ASP A 280 5.22 16.71 -16.68
CA ASP A 280 5.67 15.34 -16.39
C ASP A 280 4.56 14.44 -15.86
N GLY A 281 3.40 14.99 -15.49
CA GLY A 281 2.26 14.25 -14.99
C GLY A 281 0.92 14.92 -15.25
N ILE A 282 -0.11 14.09 -15.28
CA ILE A 282 -1.52 14.49 -15.38
C ILE A 282 -2.26 13.81 -14.23
N VAL A 283 -2.98 14.58 -13.42
CA VAL A 283 -3.79 14.07 -12.31
C VAL A 283 -5.26 14.26 -12.64
N LEU A 284 -6.03 13.18 -12.54
CA LEU A 284 -7.47 13.13 -12.86
C LEU A 284 -8.25 12.33 -11.81
N ASN A 285 -9.55 12.57 -11.74
CA ASN A 285 -10.43 11.64 -11.04
C ASN A 285 -10.56 10.32 -11.82
N PRO A 286 -10.67 9.15 -11.18
CA PRO A 286 -10.89 7.86 -11.86
C PRO A 286 -12.12 7.85 -12.77
N ILE A 287 -13.18 8.63 -12.44
CA ILE A 287 -14.38 8.76 -13.27
C ILE A 287 -14.02 9.41 -14.61
N ASP A 288 -13.26 10.50 -14.58
CA ASP A 288 -12.87 11.24 -15.77
C ASP A 288 -11.88 10.45 -16.64
N TRP A 289 -10.93 9.78 -16.00
CA TRP A 289 -10.02 8.89 -16.71
C TRP A 289 -10.79 7.77 -17.43
N THR A 290 -11.73 7.12 -16.74
CA THR A 290 -12.57 6.08 -17.35
C THR A 290 -13.41 6.62 -18.49
N SER A 291 -13.93 7.86 -18.38
CA SER A 291 -14.68 8.48 -19.47
C SER A 291 -13.83 8.70 -20.73
N ILE A 292 -12.56 9.06 -20.56
CA ILE A 292 -11.60 9.20 -21.66
C ILE A 292 -11.29 7.84 -22.29
N GLU A 293 -11.06 6.80 -21.48
CA GLU A 293 -10.82 5.44 -21.99
C GLU A 293 -12.01 4.87 -22.76
N LEU A 294 -13.23 5.24 -22.39
CA LEU A 294 -14.46 4.78 -23.04
C LEU A 294 -14.83 5.55 -24.32
N LEU A 295 -14.04 6.53 -24.72
CA LEU A 295 -14.29 7.25 -25.98
C LEU A 295 -14.26 6.31 -27.18
N LYS A 296 -15.28 6.41 -28.04
CA LYS A 296 -15.47 5.59 -29.22
C LYS A 296 -15.61 6.45 -30.48
N THR A 297 -15.20 5.88 -31.60
CA THR A 297 -15.53 6.42 -32.91
C THR A 297 -17.02 6.26 -33.22
N LEU A 298 -17.51 6.92 -34.28
CA LEU A 298 -18.86 6.75 -34.81
C LEU A 298 -19.21 5.28 -35.15
N GLU A 299 -18.17 4.47 -35.36
CA GLU A 299 -18.28 3.03 -35.69
C GLU A 299 -18.22 2.15 -34.43
N ASN A 300 -18.34 2.73 -33.23
CA ASN A 300 -18.27 2.06 -31.92
C ASN A 300 -16.93 1.36 -31.63
N VAL A 301 -15.84 1.78 -32.25
CA VAL A 301 -14.49 1.30 -31.93
C VAL A 301 -13.87 2.20 -30.86
N TYR A 302 -13.28 1.61 -29.82
CA TYR A 302 -12.57 2.36 -28.78
C TYR A 302 -11.34 3.06 -29.36
N LEU A 303 -11.16 4.34 -29.01
CA LEU A 303 -10.02 5.14 -29.45
C LEU A 303 -8.74 4.80 -28.68
N PHE A 304 -8.83 4.61 -27.39
CA PHE A 304 -7.69 4.45 -26.48
C PHE A 304 -7.63 3.09 -25.78
N ALA A 305 -8.76 2.56 -25.39
CA ALA A 305 -8.80 1.32 -24.64
C ALA A 305 -8.58 0.12 -25.56
N ASN A 306 -7.56 -0.70 -25.24
CA ASN A 306 -7.49 -2.06 -25.73
C ASN A 306 -8.01 -3.00 -24.64
N PRO A 307 -9.27 -3.49 -24.71
CA PRO A 307 -9.86 -4.33 -23.68
C PRO A 307 -9.11 -5.66 -23.43
N ARG A 308 -8.17 -6.01 -24.31
CA ARG A 308 -7.38 -7.25 -24.24
C ARG A 308 -5.99 -7.05 -23.65
N GLY A 309 -5.56 -5.81 -23.42
CA GLY A 309 -4.21 -5.49 -22.95
C GLY A 309 -4.26 -4.55 -21.76
N ILE A 310 -3.40 -4.81 -20.76
CA ILE A 310 -3.15 -3.89 -19.65
C ILE A 310 -2.02 -2.96 -20.11
N THR A 311 -2.35 -1.70 -20.37
CA THR A 311 -1.37 -0.64 -20.60
C THR A 311 -1.34 0.30 -19.42
N ALA A 312 -0.16 0.82 -19.09
CA ALA A 312 -0.06 1.89 -18.09
C ALA A 312 -0.91 3.10 -18.54
N PRO A 313 -1.57 3.82 -17.63
CA PRO A 313 -2.33 5.00 -17.96
C PRO A 313 -1.37 6.11 -18.42
N VAL A 314 -1.34 6.35 -19.73
CA VAL A 314 -0.46 7.34 -20.38
C VAL A 314 -1.27 8.13 -21.39
N LEU A 315 -1.17 9.46 -21.34
CA LEU A 315 -1.78 10.35 -22.31
C LEU A 315 -0.72 11.33 -22.84
N TRP A 316 -0.61 11.45 -24.18
CA TRP A 316 0.41 12.29 -24.82
C TRP A 316 1.85 12.00 -24.37
N GLY A 317 2.14 10.74 -24.01
CA GLY A 317 3.45 10.30 -23.52
C GLY A 317 3.74 10.67 -22.07
N ARG A 318 2.76 11.18 -21.32
CA ARG A 318 2.89 11.50 -19.90
C ARG A 318 2.05 10.55 -19.06
N PRO A 319 2.52 10.14 -17.86
CA PRO A 319 1.75 9.28 -16.97
C PRO A 319 0.50 10.01 -16.48
N VAL A 320 -0.59 9.28 -16.43
CA VAL A 320 -1.85 9.73 -15.84
C VAL A 320 -2.02 9.08 -14.48
N VAL A 321 -2.22 9.89 -13.47
CA VAL A 321 -2.49 9.48 -12.10
C VAL A 321 -3.97 9.66 -11.81
N ALA A 322 -4.67 8.55 -11.65
CA ALA A 322 -6.09 8.57 -11.29
C ALA A 322 -6.25 8.47 -9.76
N THR A 323 -6.67 9.56 -9.12
CA THR A 323 -6.91 9.61 -7.66
C THR A 323 -8.30 10.12 -7.33
N GLN A 324 -8.89 9.58 -6.26
CA GLN A 324 -10.17 10.05 -5.72
C GLN A 324 -10.03 11.34 -4.89
N SER A 325 -8.81 11.76 -4.60
CA SER A 325 -8.53 13.00 -3.87
C SER A 325 -8.73 14.26 -4.71
N LEU A 326 -8.87 14.11 -6.04
CA LEU A 326 -9.30 15.16 -6.94
C LEU A 326 -10.80 14.99 -7.22
N ASP A 327 -11.56 16.10 -7.27
CA ASP A 327 -12.99 16.03 -7.54
C ASP A 327 -13.29 15.62 -8.99
N PRO A 328 -14.44 14.98 -9.25
CA PRO A 328 -14.87 14.70 -10.61
C PRO A 328 -14.97 15.99 -11.43
N ALA A 329 -14.67 15.88 -12.71
CA ALA A 329 -14.56 16.96 -13.68
C ALA A 329 -13.39 17.93 -13.48
N GLU A 330 -12.57 17.81 -12.43
CA GLU A 330 -11.35 18.59 -12.27
C GLU A 330 -10.14 17.88 -12.84
N PHE A 331 -9.16 18.66 -13.30
CA PHE A 331 -7.86 18.15 -13.71
C PHE A 331 -6.71 19.01 -13.19
N LEU A 332 -5.57 18.38 -13.04
CA LEU A 332 -4.30 19.05 -12.72
C LEU A 332 -3.21 18.51 -13.67
N VAL A 333 -2.58 19.42 -14.39
CA VAL A 333 -1.45 19.11 -15.28
C VAL A 333 -0.26 19.94 -14.85
N GLY A 334 0.92 19.33 -14.76
CA GLY A 334 2.08 20.10 -14.35
C GLY A 334 3.41 19.38 -14.43
N SER A 335 4.43 20.09 -14.03
CA SER A 335 5.79 19.61 -13.85
C SER A 335 6.04 19.39 -12.37
N PHE A 336 5.67 18.20 -11.86
CA PHE A 336 5.71 17.86 -10.44
C PHE A 336 7.15 17.76 -9.92
N GLY A 337 8.06 17.21 -10.71
CA GLY A 337 9.44 17.03 -10.32
C GLY A 337 10.25 18.33 -10.23
N MET A 338 9.86 19.40 -10.94
CA MET A 338 10.59 20.67 -10.94
C MET A 338 9.81 21.80 -10.28
N GLY A 339 8.49 21.76 -10.35
CA GLY A 339 7.63 22.87 -9.88
C GLY A 339 7.33 22.83 -8.38
N ALA A 340 7.37 21.65 -7.75
CA ALA A 340 7.06 21.46 -6.34
C ALA A 340 7.98 20.43 -5.69
N GLN A 341 8.12 20.54 -4.36
CA GLN A 341 8.91 19.61 -3.55
C GLN A 341 8.23 19.39 -2.20
N GLY A 342 8.11 18.12 -1.81
CA GLY A 342 7.71 17.73 -0.47
C GLY A 342 8.90 17.69 0.50
N TRP A 343 8.64 17.99 1.77
CA TRP A 343 9.64 18.00 2.82
C TRP A 343 9.14 17.21 4.01
N ASP A 344 9.82 16.10 4.31
CA ASP A 344 9.58 15.34 5.53
C ASP A 344 10.41 15.94 6.68
N ARG A 345 9.74 16.33 7.75
CA ARG A 345 10.39 16.67 9.00
C ARG A 345 10.44 15.49 9.95
N GLU A 346 9.35 14.76 10.04
CA GLU A 346 9.21 13.58 10.85
C GLU A 346 8.47 12.51 10.04
N ASP A 347 9.15 11.38 9.85
CA ASP A 347 8.56 10.23 9.18
C ASP A 347 7.38 9.71 10.01
N MET A 348 6.41 9.09 9.35
CA MET A 348 5.25 8.51 9.98
C MET A 348 5.63 7.60 11.15
N ASN A 349 5.18 7.95 12.33
CA ASN A 349 5.46 7.25 13.58
C ASN A 349 4.16 6.77 14.24
N VAL A 350 4.18 5.55 14.77
CA VAL A 350 3.06 4.99 15.56
C VAL A 350 3.53 4.84 16.99
N GLN A 351 2.87 5.53 17.90
CA GLN A 351 3.17 5.53 19.32
C GLN A 351 2.02 4.87 20.10
N ILE A 352 2.37 4.10 21.11
CA ILE A 352 1.42 3.40 21.97
C ILE A 352 1.60 3.88 23.40
N SER A 353 0.53 4.39 24.01
CA SER A 353 0.54 4.84 25.40
C SER A 353 -0.53 4.14 26.21
N LEU A 354 -0.13 3.73 27.43
CA LEU A 354 -1.02 3.18 28.47
C LEU A 354 -1.42 4.23 29.51
N GLU A 355 -0.78 5.40 29.49
CA GLU A 355 -0.86 6.42 30.54
C GLU A 355 -1.81 7.58 30.21
N ASP A 356 -2.43 7.56 29.01
CA ASP A 356 -3.35 8.61 28.59
C ASP A 356 -4.64 8.59 29.42
N ARG A 357 -4.94 9.74 30.09
CA ARG A 357 -6.16 9.95 30.89
C ARG A 357 -6.43 8.81 31.89
N ASP A 358 -7.54 8.10 31.69
CA ASP A 358 -8.03 7.00 32.51
C ASP A 358 -7.75 5.59 31.92
N ASN A 359 -6.89 5.52 30.92
CA ASN A 359 -6.51 4.27 30.24
C ASN A 359 -6.02 3.21 31.23
N PHE A 360 -5.22 3.62 32.20
CA PHE A 360 -4.70 2.69 33.22
C PHE A 360 -5.81 2.03 34.05
N ILE A 361 -6.83 2.80 34.45
CA ILE A 361 -7.95 2.30 35.23
C ILE A 361 -8.89 1.44 34.39
N LYS A 362 -9.05 1.78 33.11
CA LYS A 362 -9.99 1.11 32.19
C LYS A 362 -9.35 -0.01 31.37
N ASN A 363 -8.07 -0.33 31.59
CA ASN A 363 -7.32 -1.28 30.76
C ASN A 363 -7.37 -0.96 29.26
N MET A 364 -7.27 0.34 28.93
CA MET A 364 -7.26 0.83 27.56
C MET A 364 -5.85 1.20 27.13
N VAL A 365 -5.64 1.27 25.82
CA VAL A 365 -4.41 1.70 25.16
C VAL A 365 -4.77 2.76 24.15
N THR A 366 -4.04 3.86 24.14
CA THR A 366 -4.11 4.88 23.08
C THR A 366 -3.01 4.60 22.07
N ILE A 367 -3.38 4.48 20.81
CA ILE A 367 -2.47 4.32 19.68
C ILE A 367 -2.56 5.60 18.85
N LEU A 368 -1.47 6.35 18.81
CA LEU A 368 -1.31 7.59 18.06
C LEU A 368 -0.48 7.32 16.82
N CYS A 369 -0.91 7.85 15.68
CA CYS A 369 -0.13 7.89 14.46
C CYS A 369 0.02 9.34 14.03
N GLU A 370 1.26 9.79 13.79
CA GLU A 370 1.55 11.16 13.40
C GLU A 370 2.71 11.23 12.40
N GLU A 371 2.70 12.27 11.59
CA GLU A 371 3.79 12.66 10.70
C GLU A 371 3.86 14.18 10.59
N ARG A 372 5.00 14.70 10.16
CA ARG A 372 5.21 16.14 9.98
C ARG A 372 5.86 16.40 8.64
N LEU A 373 5.18 17.16 7.80
CA LEU A 373 5.62 17.43 6.45
C LEU A 373 5.27 18.87 6.02
N ALA A 374 5.91 19.32 4.96
CA ALA A 374 5.61 20.59 4.28
C ALA A 374 5.65 20.37 2.78
N LEU A 375 4.99 21.26 2.04
CA LEU A 375 5.01 21.32 0.59
C LEU A 375 5.48 22.70 0.17
N THR A 376 6.46 22.75 -0.71
CA THR A 376 6.90 24.00 -1.38
C THR A 376 6.52 23.92 -2.85
N VAL A 377 5.79 24.92 -3.33
CA VAL A 377 5.53 25.13 -4.75
C VAL A 377 6.40 26.28 -5.23
N TYR A 378 7.48 25.95 -5.90
CA TYR A 378 8.45 26.95 -6.36
C TYR A 378 7.90 27.81 -7.49
N ARG A 379 7.09 27.20 -8.35
CA ARG A 379 6.56 27.85 -9.55
C ARG A 379 5.09 27.48 -9.77
N PRO A 380 4.14 28.31 -9.36
CA PRO A 380 2.71 28.11 -9.63
C PRO A 380 2.40 27.95 -11.12
N ALA A 381 3.10 28.67 -11.99
CA ALA A 381 2.93 28.58 -13.44
C ALA A 381 3.35 27.24 -14.06
N ALA A 382 4.09 26.39 -13.31
CA ALA A 382 4.41 25.04 -13.72
C ALA A 382 3.23 24.05 -13.57
N PHE A 383 2.13 24.51 -12.95
CA PHE A 383 0.92 23.74 -12.72
C PHE A 383 -0.29 24.46 -13.29
N VAL A 384 -1.14 23.72 -13.99
CA VAL A 384 -2.40 24.21 -14.56
C VAL A 384 -3.54 23.35 -14.06
N THR A 385 -4.52 23.98 -13.43
CA THR A 385 -5.75 23.35 -12.98
C THR A 385 -6.96 23.91 -13.72
N GLY A 386 -7.96 23.09 -13.96
CA GLY A 386 -9.21 23.50 -14.60
C GLY A 386 -10.26 22.43 -14.46
N ASP A 387 -11.37 22.64 -15.11
CA ASP A 387 -12.53 21.74 -15.10
C ASP A 387 -12.97 21.33 -16.52
N PHE A 388 -13.88 20.37 -16.60
CA PHE A 388 -14.50 19.88 -17.82
C PHE A 388 -16.00 20.22 -17.91
N ASP A 389 -16.53 20.99 -16.96
CA ASP A 389 -17.98 21.20 -16.80
C ASP A 389 -18.64 21.78 -18.04
N ASP A 390 -17.96 22.70 -18.73
CA ASP A 390 -18.46 23.33 -19.97
C ASP A 390 -18.44 22.38 -21.18
N LEU A 391 -17.59 21.33 -21.16
CA LEU A 391 -17.54 20.31 -22.21
C LEU A 391 -18.67 19.28 -22.08
N ASP A 392 -19.12 19.02 -20.85
CA ASP A 392 -20.18 18.05 -20.57
C ASP A 392 -21.59 18.66 -20.79
N ALA A 393 -21.69 19.98 -20.93
CA ALA A 393 -22.95 20.71 -21.13
C ALA A 393 -23.31 20.91 -22.63
N SER A 394 -22.46 20.45 -23.57
CA SER A 394 -22.62 20.69 -25.01
C SER A 394 -23.16 19.46 -25.81
#